data_4fd911cd8e4338db03f4a011650e3d9f
#
_entry.id   4fd911cd8e4338db03f4a011650e3d9f
#
_cell.length_a   1.000
_cell.length_b   1.000
_cell.length_c   1.000
_cell.angle_alpha   90.00
_cell.angle_beta   90.00
_cell.angle_gamma   90.00
#
_symmetry.space_group_name_H-M   'P 1'
#
loop_
_entity.id
_entity.type
_entity.pdbx_description
1 polymer ?
#
loop_
_entity_poly.entity_id
_entity_poly.type
_entity_poly.pdbx_seq_one_letter_code
_entity_poly.pdbx_strand_id
1 'polypeptide(L)'
;DPNVWDFNWNRTFVLQPAGEAKGGVLLLHGLTDSPYSLRSIGMALAARGYRVVGLRLPGHGIAPAGLLRFEVEDLEAAARLAMLDLRAALGGSRPIHMIGYSNGAALAVSYALDARADATLPRPAGLVLISPAIGITRLAAIGRIRTGLSDLQGFGRAAWQLIEAEVDPYKYQSFSFNAAGATQRLTSGLSRRIAAIASQGPVRDMPSILAFV
;
A
#
# COMPACT_ATOMS: atom_id res chain seq x y z
N ASP A 1 -7.70 7.83 20.80
CA ASP A 1 -8.58 8.78 20.10
C ASP A 1 -7.73 9.64 19.18
N PRO A 2 -7.94 9.62 17.84
CA PRO A 2 -7.18 10.43 16.89
C PRO A 2 -7.37 11.95 17.07
N ASN A 3 -8.33 12.38 17.86
CA ASN A 3 -8.61 13.80 18.12
C ASN A 3 -7.76 14.40 19.25
N VAL A 4 -6.99 13.59 19.96
CA VAL A 4 -6.06 14.06 21.01
C VAL A 4 -4.70 14.48 20.47
N TRP A 5 -4.46 14.29 19.16
CA TRP A 5 -3.22 14.62 18.49
C TRP A 5 -3.36 15.90 17.66
N ASP A 6 -2.38 16.77 17.70
CA ASP A 6 -2.34 18.02 16.90
C ASP A 6 -2.48 17.75 15.40
N PHE A 7 -2.04 16.59 14.94
CA PHE A 7 -2.18 16.13 13.57
C PHE A 7 -2.43 14.61 13.52
N ASN A 8 -3.54 14.22 12.90
CA ASN A 8 -3.87 12.80 12.74
C ASN A 8 -3.15 12.18 11.53
N TRP A 9 -1.94 11.65 11.77
CA TRP A 9 -1.13 10.98 10.76
C TRP A 9 -1.67 9.62 10.29
N ASN A 10 -2.70 9.08 10.94
CA ASN A 10 -3.38 7.85 10.48
C ASN A 10 -4.31 8.10 9.30
N ARG A 11 -4.59 9.37 8.97
CA ARG A 11 -5.36 9.76 7.77
C ARG A 11 -4.44 9.85 6.57
N THR A 12 -5.05 9.79 5.37
CA THR A 12 -4.37 10.27 4.17
C THR A 12 -3.92 11.71 4.38
N PHE A 13 -2.66 11.98 4.12
CA PHE A 13 -2.11 13.32 4.20
C PHE A 13 -1.53 13.76 2.85
N VAL A 14 -1.56 15.07 2.63
CA VAL A 14 -0.92 15.71 1.48
C VAL A 14 0.06 16.75 1.99
N LEU A 15 1.33 16.63 1.59
CA LEU A 15 2.36 17.62 1.88
C LEU A 15 2.67 18.39 0.60
N GLN A 16 2.59 19.71 0.71
CA GLN A 16 2.91 20.63 -0.38
C GLN A 16 4.34 21.12 -0.25
N PRO A 17 5.09 21.25 -1.35
CA PRO A 17 6.36 21.99 -1.32
C PRO A 17 6.09 23.48 -1.13
N ALA A 18 7.14 24.22 -0.72
CA ALA A 18 7.05 25.67 -0.53
C ALA A 18 6.79 26.46 -1.85
N GLY A 19 7.02 25.84 -2.99
CA GLY A 19 6.82 26.43 -4.31
C GLY A 19 6.17 25.46 -5.26
N GLU A 20 6.35 25.67 -6.56
CA GLU A 20 5.83 24.77 -7.58
C GLU A 20 6.45 23.38 -7.47
N ALA A 21 5.60 22.33 -7.47
CA ALA A 21 6.06 20.97 -7.29
C ALA A 21 6.90 20.49 -8.48
N LYS A 22 8.08 19.94 -8.24
CA LYS A 22 8.95 19.32 -9.26
C LYS A 22 8.38 18.01 -9.78
N GLY A 23 7.54 17.36 -8.99
CA GLY A 23 6.90 16.09 -9.26
C GLY A 23 6.07 15.63 -8.07
N GLY A 24 5.51 14.43 -8.17
CA GLY A 24 4.70 13.82 -7.12
C GLY A 24 5.34 12.58 -6.52
N VAL A 25 4.95 12.26 -5.28
CA VAL A 25 5.29 11.01 -4.62
C VAL A 25 4.07 10.44 -3.92
N LEU A 26 3.72 9.20 -4.26
CA LEU A 26 2.73 8.42 -3.54
C LEU A 26 3.43 7.47 -2.56
N LEU A 27 3.07 7.58 -1.27
CA LEU A 27 3.57 6.72 -0.20
C LEU A 27 2.51 5.67 0.16
N LEU A 28 2.91 4.39 0.15
CA LEU A 28 2.07 3.23 0.44
C LEU A 28 2.64 2.46 1.64
N HIS A 29 1.91 2.45 2.76
CA HIS A 29 2.34 1.84 4.01
C HIS A 29 2.18 0.31 4.04
N GLY A 30 2.70 -0.34 5.08
CA GLY A 30 2.63 -1.78 5.32
C GLY A 30 1.25 -2.26 5.80
N LEU A 31 1.10 -3.59 5.90
CA LEU A 31 -0.19 -4.25 6.17
C LEU A 31 -0.81 -3.91 7.54
N THR A 32 -0.02 -3.74 8.57
CA THR A 32 -0.53 -3.37 9.90
C THR A 32 -0.31 -1.90 10.25
N ASP A 33 0.26 -1.14 9.31
CA ASP A 33 0.66 0.24 9.51
C ASP A 33 -0.46 1.24 9.14
N SER A 34 -0.09 2.50 9.23
CA SER A 34 -0.83 3.64 8.73
C SER A 34 0.13 4.56 7.94
N PRO A 35 -0.36 5.62 7.29
CA PRO A 35 0.51 6.58 6.60
C PRO A 35 1.61 7.18 7.48
N TYR A 36 1.43 7.18 8.81
CA TYR A 36 2.40 7.63 9.79
C TYR A 36 3.80 7.02 9.59
N SER A 37 3.90 5.73 9.25
CA SER A 37 5.18 5.03 9.11
C SER A 37 6.11 5.67 8.07
N LEU A 38 5.55 6.31 7.04
CA LEU A 38 6.29 6.94 5.96
C LEU A 38 6.33 8.47 6.03
N ARG A 39 5.77 9.10 7.10
CA ARG A 39 5.66 10.55 7.21
C ARG A 39 7.01 11.29 7.15
N SER A 40 8.04 10.74 7.78
CA SER A 40 9.37 11.39 7.82
C SER A 40 9.99 11.44 6.41
N ILE A 41 9.83 10.37 5.63
CA ILE A 41 10.22 10.34 4.22
C ILE A 41 9.40 11.38 3.44
N GLY A 42 8.09 11.42 3.68
CA GLY A 42 7.20 12.39 3.05
C GLY A 42 7.60 13.83 3.31
N MET A 43 7.88 14.17 4.56
CA MET A 43 8.33 15.52 4.96
C MET A 43 9.67 15.89 4.29
N ALA A 44 10.62 14.97 4.27
CA ALA A 44 11.91 15.19 3.62
C ALA A 44 11.77 15.41 2.10
N LEU A 45 10.84 14.74 1.45
CA LEU A 45 10.59 14.90 0.01
C LEU A 45 9.83 16.20 -0.28
N ALA A 46 8.85 16.56 0.55
CA ALA A 46 8.16 17.84 0.41
C ALA A 46 9.14 19.02 0.56
N ALA A 47 10.06 18.97 1.52
CA ALA A 47 11.12 19.96 1.68
C ALA A 47 12.06 20.03 0.45
N ARG A 48 12.14 18.96 -0.35
CA ARG A 48 12.92 18.90 -1.60
C ARG A 48 12.12 19.32 -2.85
N GLY A 49 10.89 19.75 -2.67
CA GLY A 49 10.06 20.28 -3.77
C GLY A 49 9.11 19.29 -4.41
N TYR A 50 8.79 18.18 -3.76
CA TYR A 50 7.79 17.22 -4.25
C TYR A 50 6.43 17.41 -3.56
N ARG A 51 5.34 17.26 -4.32
CA ARG A 51 4.01 17.07 -3.74
C ARG A 51 3.91 15.61 -3.28
N VAL A 52 3.64 15.40 -2.00
CA VAL A 52 3.62 14.05 -1.41
C VAL A 52 2.23 13.69 -0.94
N VAL A 53 1.76 12.51 -1.29
CA VAL A 53 0.52 11.91 -0.78
C VAL A 53 0.87 10.68 0.02
N GLY A 54 0.61 10.69 1.33
CA GLY A 54 0.66 9.52 2.19
C GLY A 54 -0.73 8.90 2.24
N LEU A 55 -0.97 7.84 1.47
CA LEU A 55 -2.29 7.23 1.31
C LEU A 55 -2.61 6.31 2.48
N ARG A 56 -3.75 6.54 3.15
CA ARG A 56 -4.34 5.55 4.05
C ARG A 56 -5.03 4.48 3.22
N LEU A 57 -4.51 3.27 3.29
CA LEU A 57 -5.11 2.13 2.60
C LEU A 57 -6.45 1.73 3.24
N PRO A 58 -7.42 1.22 2.46
CA PRO A 58 -8.67 0.68 2.96
C PRO A 58 -8.47 -0.32 4.10
N GLY A 59 -9.30 -0.24 5.14
CA GLY A 59 -9.20 -1.09 6.33
C GLY A 59 -8.16 -0.66 7.37
N HIS A 60 -7.38 0.40 7.12
CA HIS A 60 -6.25 0.81 7.97
C HIS A 60 -6.48 2.16 8.67
N GLY A 61 -5.71 2.40 9.74
CA GLY A 61 -5.60 3.71 10.39
C GLY A 61 -6.80 4.15 11.22
N ILE A 62 -7.79 3.27 11.52
CA ILE A 62 -8.94 3.56 12.37
C ILE A 62 -9.04 2.55 13.51
N ALA A 63 -9.26 1.28 13.18
CA ALA A 63 -9.39 0.20 14.14
C ALA A 63 -8.95 -1.13 13.49
N PRO A 64 -8.39 -2.09 14.26
CA PRO A 64 -7.96 -3.39 13.73
C PRO A 64 -9.07 -4.16 13.02
N ALA A 65 -10.33 -3.97 13.42
CA ALA A 65 -11.50 -4.58 12.77
C ALA A 65 -11.61 -4.24 11.27
N GLY A 66 -11.01 -3.15 10.81
CA GLY A 66 -10.89 -2.84 9.38
C GLY A 66 -10.15 -3.90 8.59
N LEU A 67 -9.21 -4.62 9.22
CA LEU A 67 -8.45 -5.71 8.59
C LEU A 67 -9.29 -6.96 8.29
N LEU A 68 -10.52 -7.03 8.80
CA LEU A 68 -11.41 -8.17 8.59
C LEU A 68 -12.11 -8.18 7.23
N ARG A 69 -12.23 -7.03 6.56
CA ARG A 69 -13.18 -6.86 5.45
C ARG A 69 -12.62 -6.25 4.18
N PHE A 70 -11.39 -5.72 4.15
CA PHE A 70 -10.84 -5.17 2.92
C PHE A 70 -10.43 -6.28 1.94
N GLU A 71 -10.54 -6.01 0.67
CA GLU A 71 -10.07 -6.86 -0.41
C GLU A 71 -8.83 -6.27 -1.12
N VAL A 72 -8.13 -7.08 -1.90
CA VAL A 72 -6.96 -6.62 -2.67
C VAL A 72 -7.36 -5.54 -3.66
N GLU A 73 -8.50 -5.72 -4.28
CA GLU A 73 -9.10 -4.82 -5.27
C GLU A 73 -9.38 -3.43 -4.68
N ASP A 74 -9.73 -3.34 -3.40
CA ASP A 74 -9.89 -2.07 -2.69
C ASP A 74 -8.56 -1.33 -2.58
N LEU A 75 -7.47 -2.04 -2.26
CA LEU A 75 -6.12 -1.47 -2.18
C LEU A 75 -5.65 -0.96 -3.55
N GLU A 76 -5.86 -1.77 -4.59
CA GLU A 76 -5.50 -1.43 -5.97
C GLU A 76 -6.31 -0.22 -6.47
N ALA A 77 -7.63 -0.20 -6.21
CA ALA A 77 -8.49 0.93 -6.57
C ALA A 77 -8.07 2.22 -5.86
N ALA A 78 -7.74 2.16 -4.56
CA ALA A 78 -7.27 3.31 -3.80
C ALA A 78 -5.94 3.86 -4.36
N ALA A 79 -4.99 2.99 -4.71
CA ALA A 79 -3.73 3.39 -5.32
C ALA A 79 -3.94 4.03 -6.71
N ARG A 80 -4.83 3.49 -7.54
CA ARG A 80 -5.20 4.05 -8.85
C ARG A 80 -5.79 5.45 -8.71
N LEU A 81 -6.76 5.62 -7.80
CA LEU A 81 -7.39 6.93 -7.55
C LEU A 81 -6.36 7.96 -7.06
N ALA A 82 -5.49 7.58 -6.13
CA ALA A 82 -4.45 8.47 -5.62
C ALA A 82 -3.45 8.90 -6.70
N MET A 83 -3.06 8.00 -7.60
CA MET A 83 -2.17 8.32 -8.72
C MET A 83 -2.83 9.22 -9.75
N LEU A 84 -4.12 9.02 -10.04
CA LEU A 84 -4.90 9.88 -10.94
C LEU A 84 -5.07 11.30 -10.36
N ASP A 85 -5.41 11.39 -9.05
CA ASP A 85 -5.51 12.67 -8.34
C ASP A 85 -4.17 13.41 -8.34
N LEU A 86 -3.09 12.70 -8.02
CA LEU A 86 -1.75 13.26 -7.97
C LEU A 86 -1.30 13.76 -9.36
N ARG A 87 -1.61 13.03 -10.45
CA ARG A 87 -1.36 13.46 -11.82
C ARG A 87 -2.13 14.75 -12.16
N ALA A 88 -3.43 14.78 -11.82
CA ALA A 88 -4.27 15.95 -12.06
C ALA A 88 -3.74 17.18 -11.31
N ALA A 89 -3.40 17.01 -10.03
CA ALA A 89 -2.85 18.07 -9.19
C ALA A 89 -1.47 18.62 -9.66
N LEU A 90 -0.76 17.84 -10.47
CA LEU A 90 0.54 18.21 -11.06
C LEU A 90 0.44 18.76 -12.50
N GLY A 91 -0.74 18.97 -13.01
CA GLY A 91 -0.94 19.46 -14.38
C GLY A 91 -0.63 18.43 -15.48
N GLY A 92 -0.61 17.14 -15.14
CA GLY A 92 -0.57 16.02 -16.08
C GLY A 92 0.80 15.57 -16.58
N SER A 93 1.84 16.40 -16.54
CA SER A 93 3.14 16.11 -17.21
C SER A 93 4.32 15.84 -16.28
N ARG A 94 4.21 16.17 -14.99
CA ARG A 94 5.32 16.02 -14.04
C ARG A 94 5.50 14.56 -13.60
N PRO A 95 6.74 14.14 -13.33
CA PRO A 95 7.01 12.77 -12.90
C PRO A 95 6.37 12.45 -11.55
N ILE A 96 5.82 11.25 -11.42
CA ILE A 96 5.29 10.73 -10.16
C ILE A 96 6.07 9.48 -9.79
N HIS A 97 6.56 9.44 -8.56
CA HIS A 97 7.25 8.28 -7.99
C HIS A 97 6.34 7.59 -6.97
N MET A 98 6.54 6.31 -6.77
CA MET A 98 5.88 5.56 -5.71
C MET A 98 6.92 5.03 -4.72
N ILE A 99 6.63 5.14 -3.44
CA ILE A 99 7.43 4.56 -2.35
C ILE A 99 6.52 3.64 -1.56
N GLY A 100 6.85 2.37 -1.52
CA GLY A 100 6.09 1.37 -0.78
C GLY A 100 6.91 0.70 0.30
N TYR A 101 6.28 0.43 1.44
CA TYR A 101 6.83 -0.37 2.53
C TYR A 101 6.06 -1.68 2.67
N SER A 102 6.79 -2.82 2.70
CA SER A 102 6.23 -4.15 2.90
C SER A 102 5.09 -4.47 1.91
N ASN A 103 3.84 -4.63 2.36
CA ASN A 103 2.66 -4.83 1.51
C ASN A 103 2.42 -3.66 0.54
N GLY A 104 2.70 -2.42 0.97
CA GLY A 104 2.63 -1.24 0.11
C GLY A 104 3.65 -1.27 -1.02
N ALA A 105 4.80 -1.91 -0.83
CA ALA A 105 5.78 -2.12 -1.89
C ALA A 105 5.28 -3.12 -2.94
N ALA A 106 4.64 -4.21 -2.52
CA ALA A 106 4.00 -5.15 -3.43
C ALA A 106 2.87 -4.46 -4.23
N LEU A 107 2.07 -3.62 -3.58
CA LEU A 107 1.02 -2.84 -4.22
C LEU A 107 1.58 -1.84 -5.25
N ALA A 108 2.72 -1.18 -4.95
CA ALA A 108 3.39 -0.27 -5.90
C ALA A 108 3.84 -1.00 -7.17
N VAL A 109 4.36 -2.23 -7.03
CA VAL A 109 4.75 -3.05 -8.19
C VAL A 109 3.51 -3.53 -8.96
N SER A 110 2.44 -3.96 -8.27
CA SER A 110 1.17 -4.34 -8.91
C SER A 110 0.64 -3.18 -9.76
N TYR A 111 0.59 -1.97 -9.19
CA TYR A 111 0.18 -0.77 -9.89
C TYR A 111 1.05 -0.46 -11.13
N ALA A 112 2.36 -0.60 -11.02
CA ALA A 112 3.26 -0.34 -12.15
C ALA A 112 3.02 -1.32 -13.32
N LEU A 113 2.70 -2.58 -13.01
CA LEU A 113 2.30 -3.57 -14.02
C LEU A 113 0.94 -3.25 -14.65
N ASP A 114 -0.02 -2.72 -13.88
CA ASP A 114 -1.31 -2.25 -14.41
C ASP A 114 -1.10 -1.05 -15.34
N ALA A 115 -0.34 -0.06 -14.91
CA ALA A 115 -0.06 1.15 -15.70
C ALA A 115 0.77 0.86 -16.96
N ARG A 116 1.50 -0.26 -17.00
CA ARG A 116 2.13 -0.77 -18.20
C ARG A 116 1.11 -1.27 -19.22
N ALA A 117 0.06 -1.93 -18.76
CA ALA A 117 -0.98 -2.52 -19.60
C ALA A 117 -2.10 -1.52 -19.97
N ASP A 118 -2.35 -0.53 -19.12
CA ASP A 118 -3.40 0.46 -19.28
C ASP A 118 -2.82 1.87 -19.43
N ALA A 119 -2.88 2.42 -20.64
CA ALA A 119 -2.36 3.74 -20.97
C ALA A 119 -3.16 4.91 -20.33
N THR A 120 -4.33 4.66 -19.74
CA THR A 120 -5.11 5.69 -19.02
C THR A 120 -4.52 5.96 -17.64
N LEU A 121 -3.77 5.01 -17.08
CA LEU A 121 -3.13 5.15 -15.78
C LEU A 121 -1.81 5.93 -15.87
N PRO A 122 -1.51 6.80 -14.89
CA PRO A 122 -0.22 7.47 -14.80
C PRO A 122 0.90 6.44 -14.58
N ARG A 123 1.87 6.38 -15.49
CA ARG A 123 3.04 5.53 -15.30
C ARG A 123 3.95 6.13 -14.24
N PRO A 124 4.34 5.35 -13.20
CA PRO A 124 5.34 5.83 -12.25
C PRO A 124 6.68 6.06 -12.94
N ALA A 125 7.35 7.18 -12.63
CA ALA A 125 8.70 7.47 -13.11
C ALA A 125 9.77 6.63 -12.39
N GLY A 126 9.49 6.19 -11.16
CA GLY A 126 10.35 5.32 -10.39
C GLY A 126 9.62 4.72 -9.19
N LEU A 127 10.12 3.57 -8.73
CA LEU A 127 9.64 2.87 -7.54
C LEU A 127 10.76 2.80 -6.50
N VAL A 128 10.43 3.08 -5.24
CA VAL A 128 11.28 2.76 -4.09
C VAL A 128 10.55 1.73 -3.24
N LEU A 129 11.16 0.57 -3.07
CA LEU A 129 10.58 -0.57 -2.36
C LEU A 129 11.38 -0.79 -1.07
N ILE A 130 10.71 -0.69 0.07
CA ILE A 130 11.33 -0.88 1.39
C ILE A 130 10.79 -2.20 1.96
N SER A 131 11.69 -3.16 2.20
CA SER A 131 11.37 -4.51 2.69
C SER A 131 10.14 -5.11 1.99
N PRO A 132 10.15 -5.23 0.65
CA PRO A 132 8.97 -5.57 -0.13
C PRO A 132 8.44 -6.95 0.22
N ALA A 133 7.13 -7.04 0.48
CA ALA A 133 6.43 -8.31 0.72
C ALA A 133 6.22 -9.07 -0.61
N ILE A 134 7.31 -9.45 -1.28
CA ILE A 134 7.30 -10.19 -2.55
C ILE A 134 7.92 -11.56 -2.32
N GLY A 135 7.29 -12.64 -2.80
CA GLY A 135 7.79 -14.01 -2.62
C GLY A 135 7.47 -14.66 -1.27
N ILE A 136 6.49 -14.13 -0.52
CA ILE A 136 6.04 -14.71 0.74
C ILE A 136 5.49 -16.14 0.52
N THR A 137 5.98 -17.09 1.28
CA THR A 137 5.66 -18.51 1.17
C THR A 137 4.21 -18.84 1.50
N ARG A 138 3.72 -20.01 1.00
CA ARG A 138 2.33 -20.52 1.06
C ARG A 138 1.73 -20.70 2.47
N LEU A 139 2.45 -20.48 3.56
CA LEU A 139 1.97 -20.65 4.94
C LEU A 139 0.74 -19.79 5.30
N ALA A 140 0.51 -18.67 4.59
CA ALA A 140 -0.66 -17.83 4.77
C ALA A 140 -1.98 -18.43 4.18
N ALA A 141 -1.90 -19.51 3.38
CA ALA A 141 -3.07 -20.09 2.70
C ALA A 141 -4.08 -20.75 3.67
N ILE A 142 -3.63 -21.20 4.85
CA ILE A 142 -4.46 -21.88 5.84
C ILE A 142 -5.53 -20.95 6.44
N GLY A 143 -5.32 -19.62 6.36
CA GLY A 143 -6.24 -18.63 6.89
C GLY A 143 -7.63 -18.56 6.21
N ARG A 144 -7.73 -18.95 4.93
CA ARG A 144 -9.00 -18.83 4.16
C ARG A 144 -10.14 -19.70 4.68
N ILE A 145 -9.84 -20.87 5.25
CA ILE A 145 -10.86 -21.80 5.78
C ILE A 145 -11.43 -21.24 7.09
N ARG A 146 -10.64 -20.54 7.90
CA ARG A 146 -11.07 -20.00 9.20
C ARG A 146 -11.90 -18.73 9.10
N THR A 147 -11.70 -17.91 8.07
CA THR A 147 -12.51 -16.70 7.84
C THR A 147 -13.98 -17.04 7.55
N GLY A 148 -14.28 -18.11 6.80
CA GLY A 148 -15.65 -18.54 6.53
C GLY A 148 -16.41 -19.03 7.77
N LEU A 149 -15.70 -19.49 8.82
CA LEU A 149 -16.32 -19.91 10.07
C LEU A 149 -16.59 -18.73 11.03
N SER A 150 -15.93 -17.59 10.85
CA SER A 150 -16.10 -16.42 11.72
C SER A 150 -17.43 -15.69 11.53
N ASP A 151 -18.14 -15.93 10.43
CA ASP A 151 -19.46 -15.36 10.15
C ASP A 151 -20.58 -16.07 10.93
N LEU A 152 -20.28 -17.21 11.56
CA LEU A 152 -21.19 -17.87 12.46
C LEU A 152 -21.18 -17.20 13.85
N GLN A 153 -22.36 -16.99 14.44
CA GLN A 153 -22.51 -16.39 15.76
C GLN A 153 -21.63 -17.11 16.80
N GLY A 154 -20.79 -16.37 17.51
CA GLY A 154 -19.87 -16.88 18.54
C GLY A 154 -18.44 -17.18 18.07
N PHE A 155 -18.15 -17.17 16.78
CA PHE A 155 -16.82 -17.47 16.22
C PHE A 155 -16.00 -16.24 15.81
N GLY A 156 -16.37 -15.03 16.21
CA GLY A 156 -15.68 -13.77 15.84
C GLY A 156 -14.17 -13.79 16.11
N ARG A 157 -13.74 -14.48 17.18
CA ARG A 157 -12.30 -14.69 17.46
C ARG A 157 -11.60 -15.55 16.42
N ALA A 158 -12.29 -16.43 15.71
CA ALA A 158 -11.71 -17.28 14.69
C ALA A 158 -11.24 -16.51 13.44
N ALA A 159 -11.70 -15.26 13.25
CA ALA A 159 -11.25 -14.37 12.18
C ALA A 159 -9.83 -13.79 12.42
N TRP A 160 -9.33 -13.92 13.64
CA TRP A 160 -8.06 -13.35 14.05
C TRP A 160 -6.98 -14.45 14.17
N GLN A 161 -5.83 -14.17 13.60
CA GLN A 161 -4.63 -14.97 13.81
C GLN A 161 -3.95 -14.59 15.13
N LEU A 162 -3.98 -13.31 15.48
CA LEU A 162 -3.42 -12.74 16.69
C LEU A 162 -4.32 -11.59 17.17
N ILE A 163 -4.63 -11.56 18.45
CA ILE A 163 -5.32 -10.43 19.11
C ILE A 163 -4.43 -9.98 20.25
N GLU A 164 -3.96 -8.74 20.17
CA GLU A 164 -3.06 -8.11 21.13
C GLU A 164 -3.64 -6.77 21.60
N ALA A 165 -3.08 -6.25 22.70
CA ALA A 165 -3.41 -4.91 23.15
C ALA A 165 -2.86 -3.87 22.15
N GLU A 166 -3.72 -2.99 21.67
CA GLU A 166 -3.36 -1.92 20.74
C GLU A 166 -2.68 -0.77 21.49
N VAL A 167 -1.36 -0.89 21.70
CA VAL A 167 -0.58 0.10 22.46
C VAL A 167 0.06 1.16 21.55
N ASP A 168 0.24 0.88 20.27
CA ASP A 168 0.76 1.81 19.27
C ASP A 168 -0.41 2.47 18.53
N PRO A 169 -0.57 3.82 18.59
CA PRO A 169 -1.68 4.50 17.93
C PRO A 169 -1.59 4.51 16.40
N TYR A 170 -0.45 4.12 15.82
CA TYR A 170 -0.19 4.20 14.39
C TYR A 170 -0.04 2.86 13.70
N LYS A 171 0.06 1.78 14.49
CA LYS A 171 0.30 0.44 13.97
C LYS A 171 -0.54 -0.57 14.76
N TYR A 172 -1.28 -1.41 14.04
CA TYR A 172 -2.04 -2.50 14.65
C TYR A 172 -1.14 -3.60 15.20
N GLN A 173 -1.42 -4.02 16.44
CA GLN A 173 -0.79 -5.18 17.07
C GLN A 173 -1.56 -6.46 16.73
N SER A 174 -2.87 -6.36 16.57
CA SER A 174 -3.73 -7.47 16.17
C SER A 174 -3.63 -7.75 14.68
N PHE A 175 -3.76 -9.03 14.31
CA PHE A 175 -3.60 -9.49 12.93
C PHE A 175 -4.70 -10.47 12.53
N SER A 176 -5.40 -10.19 11.43
CA SER A 176 -6.50 -11.02 10.94
C SER A 176 -6.07 -12.03 9.88
N PHE A 177 -6.80 -13.14 9.77
CA PHE A 177 -6.62 -14.09 8.66
C PHE A 177 -6.98 -13.48 7.30
N ASN A 178 -7.96 -12.55 7.25
CA ASN A 178 -8.29 -11.85 6.02
C ASN A 178 -7.11 -11.03 5.50
N ALA A 179 -6.44 -10.27 6.38
CA ALA A 179 -5.28 -9.47 6.02
C ALA A 179 -4.11 -10.33 5.51
N ALA A 180 -3.84 -11.47 6.18
CA ALA A 180 -2.85 -12.44 5.71
C ALA A 180 -3.22 -13.01 4.33
N GLY A 181 -4.48 -13.39 4.14
CA GLY A 181 -5.00 -13.92 2.88
C GLY A 181 -4.96 -12.89 1.74
N ALA A 182 -5.31 -11.64 2.01
CA ALA A 182 -5.22 -10.54 1.05
C ALA A 182 -3.77 -10.30 0.60
N THR A 183 -2.84 -10.22 1.55
CA THR A 183 -1.40 -10.10 1.23
C THR A 183 -0.93 -11.26 0.37
N GLN A 184 -1.31 -12.49 0.71
CA GLN A 184 -0.94 -13.66 -0.08
C GLN A 184 -1.53 -13.62 -1.49
N ARG A 185 -2.80 -13.20 -1.66
CA ARG A 185 -3.41 -13.04 -2.99
C ARG A 185 -2.65 -12.01 -3.82
N LEU A 186 -2.36 -10.85 -3.25
CA LEU A 186 -1.59 -9.79 -3.91
C LEU A 186 -0.22 -10.31 -4.34
N THR A 187 0.56 -10.89 -3.43
CA THR A 187 1.96 -11.29 -3.69
C THR A 187 2.05 -12.48 -4.62
N SER A 188 1.15 -13.48 -4.50
CA SER A 188 1.13 -14.62 -5.44
C SER A 188 0.61 -14.22 -6.81
N GLY A 189 -0.36 -13.32 -6.88
CA GLY A 189 -0.82 -12.72 -8.14
C GLY A 189 0.32 -11.98 -8.84
N LEU A 190 1.03 -11.16 -8.08
CA LEU A 190 2.18 -10.41 -8.57
C LEU A 190 3.29 -11.33 -9.07
N SER A 191 3.66 -12.37 -8.33
CA SER A 191 4.70 -13.33 -8.73
C SER A 191 4.33 -14.04 -10.03
N ARG A 192 3.07 -14.45 -10.22
CA ARG A 192 2.60 -15.05 -11.48
C ARG A 192 2.68 -14.06 -12.66
N ARG A 193 2.28 -12.80 -12.44
CA ARG A 193 2.34 -11.74 -13.48
C ARG A 193 3.78 -11.46 -13.88
N ILE A 194 4.69 -11.34 -12.91
CA ILE A 194 6.13 -11.14 -13.17
C ILE A 194 6.70 -12.32 -13.97
N ALA A 195 6.41 -13.56 -13.57
CA ALA A 195 6.88 -14.75 -14.29
C ALA A 195 6.35 -14.80 -15.72
N ALA A 196 5.08 -14.49 -15.94
CA ALA A 196 4.47 -14.45 -17.27
C ALA A 196 5.10 -13.37 -18.17
N ILE A 197 5.44 -12.21 -17.61
CA ILE A 197 6.11 -11.14 -18.36
C ILE A 197 7.56 -11.53 -18.66
N ALA A 198 8.27 -12.07 -17.67
CA ALA A 198 9.68 -12.49 -17.83
C ALA A 198 9.84 -13.59 -18.87
N SER A 199 8.87 -14.49 -19.02
CA SER A 199 8.90 -15.54 -20.05
C SER A 199 8.80 -15.00 -21.49
N GLN A 200 8.36 -13.76 -21.67
CA GLN A 200 8.26 -13.08 -22.98
C GLN A 200 9.56 -12.34 -23.38
N GLY A 201 10.55 -12.34 -22.50
CA GLY A 201 11.85 -11.69 -22.72
C GLY A 201 12.09 -10.46 -21.83
N PRO A 202 13.17 -9.70 -22.10
CA PRO A 202 13.54 -8.56 -21.27
C PRO A 202 12.48 -7.46 -21.28
N VAL A 203 12.09 -7.01 -20.08
CA VAL A 203 11.12 -5.92 -19.90
C VAL A 203 11.85 -4.58 -19.93
N ARG A 204 11.53 -3.73 -20.90
CA ARG A 204 12.21 -2.44 -21.11
C ARG A 204 11.37 -1.22 -20.69
N ASP A 205 10.09 -1.41 -20.41
CA ASP A 205 9.10 -0.35 -20.18
C ASP A 205 8.61 -0.29 -18.72
N MET A 206 9.35 -0.88 -17.80
CA MET A 206 9.16 -0.72 -16.36
C MET A 206 9.90 0.51 -15.82
N PRO A 207 9.37 1.18 -14.81
CA PRO A 207 10.08 2.27 -14.13
C PRO A 207 11.36 1.76 -13.47
N SER A 208 12.32 2.66 -13.24
CA SER A 208 13.50 2.34 -12.40
C SER A 208 13.07 1.91 -11.00
N ILE A 209 13.69 0.86 -10.47
CA ILE A 209 13.36 0.29 -9.17
C ILE A 209 14.58 0.36 -8.26
N LEU A 210 14.42 0.97 -7.08
CA LEU A 210 15.37 0.90 -5.98
C LEU A 210 14.73 0.08 -4.86
N ALA A 211 15.40 -0.99 -4.42
CA ALA A 211 14.90 -1.85 -3.36
C ALA A 211 15.87 -1.89 -2.17
N PHE A 212 15.31 -1.76 -0.97
CA PHE A 212 15.97 -1.99 0.30
C PHE A 212 15.37 -3.26 0.90
N VAL A 213 16.22 -4.29 1.14
CA VAL A 213 15.82 -5.63 1.59
C VAL A 213 16.44 -5.91 2.95
#